data_b77b07245b2c377d5b7358e293703d29
#
_entry.id   b77b07245b2c377d5b7358e293703d29
#
_cell.length_a   1.000
_cell.length_b   1.000
_cell.length_c   1.000
_cell.angle_alpha   90.00
_cell.angle_beta   90.00
_cell.angle_gamma   90.00
#
_symmetry.space_group_name_H-M   'P 1'
#
loop_
_entity.id
_entity.type
_entity.pdbx_description
1 polymer ?
#
loop_
_entity_poly.entity_id
_entity_poly.type
_entity_poly.pdbx_seq_one_letter_code
_entity_poly.pdbx_strand_id
1 'polypeptide(L)'
;MIELLKQLCILDGTSGDEGAVREFVISQIKDHCEYKIDNLGNIIALKKGKKEPSKKVLIDAHLDEVGLIITHIEESGFLRFKTVGGIDTAALMFRRVMINGKTLGVIGGKPVHLCEGDERKKPPDADSLYIDIGVSSADEAKALVSVGDCAVMCSDFISCGDKVLTKALDDRVGCLVLIDLLKQDAEYDFYASFSTQEEVGLRGAKVAAFAVEPDAAIVIDGTTAADVAGVAAAKQVCRQGEGAVVSFMDGVTSYDREYYNAALNSGIKAQSKCAVAGGNNAGAIHLSRGGVRTVALSVPCRYIHTANSVCDMRDVIAVRDLSKHMIEQIASGKL
;
A
#
# COMPACT_ATOMS: atom_id res chain seq x y z
N MET A 1 -3.41 -13.77 11.56
CA MET A 1 -3.19 -12.46 10.91
C MET A 1 -1.70 -12.05 10.91
N ILE A 2 -1.00 -11.97 12.05
CA ILE A 2 0.41 -11.49 12.11
C ILE A 2 1.35 -12.29 11.20
N GLU A 3 1.29 -13.62 11.21
CA GLU A 3 2.15 -14.44 10.35
C GLU A 3 1.85 -14.26 8.86
N LEU A 4 0.57 -14.08 8.49
CA LEU A 4 0.18 -13.78 7.12
C LEU A 4 0.66 -12.39 6.69
N LEU A 5 0.56 -11.38 7.58
CA LEU A 5 1.12 -10.05 7.32
C LEU A 5 2.64 -10.10 7.11
N LYS A 6 3.35 -10.87 7.96
CA LYS A 6 4.78 -11.08 7.79
C LYS A 6 5.12 -11.62 6.40
N GLN A 7 4.42 -12.67 5.96
CA GLN A 7 4.63 -13.26 4.65
C GLN A 7 4.36 -12.26 3.51
N LEU A 8 3.31 -11.42 3.64
CA LEU A 8 3.02 -10.36 2.67
C LEU A 8 4.11 -9.28 2.63
N CYS A 9 4.57 -8.82 3.79
CA CYS A 9 5.51 -7.68 3.86
C CYS A 9 6.95 -8.03 3.49
N ILE A 10 7.38 -9.31 3.60
CA ILE A 10 8.73 -9.71 3.20
C ILE A 10 8.88 -9.90 1.69
N LEU A 11 7.78 -10.05 0.95
CA LEU A 11 7.80 -10.16 -0.51
C LEU A 11 8.11 -8.81 -1.13
N ASP A 12 8.93 -8.84 -2.19
CA ASP A 12 9.20 -7.69 -3.01
C ASP A 12 8.05 -7.49 -4.01
N GLY A 13 7.67 -6.24 -4.22
CA GLY A 13 6.54 -5.91 -5.08
C GLY A 13 6.50 -4.44 -5.43
N THR A 14 7.58 -3.91 -6.00
CA THR A 14 7.59 -2.55 -6.56
C THR A 14 6.51 -2.40 -7.63
N SER A 15 5.89 -1.21 -7.75
CA SER A 15 4.89 -0.93 -8.79
C SER A 15 5.38 -1.37 -10.18
N GLY A 16 4.61 -2.25 -10.82
CA GLY A 16 4.95 -2.87 -12.10
C GLY A 16 5.69 -4.21 -11.99
N ASP A 17 6.09 -4.60 -10.76
CA ASP A 17 6.76 -5.88 -10.47
C ASP A 17 6.11 -6.58 -9.26
N GLU A 18 4.78 -6.61 -9.22
CA GLU A 18 3.98 -7.17 -8.12
C GLU A 18 3.82 -8.71 -8.20
N GLY A 19 4.51 -9.36 -9.12
CA GLY A 19 4.31 -10.79 -9.46
C GLY A 19 4.36 -11.71 -8.24
N ALA A 20 5.37 -11.58 -7.38
CA ALA A 20 5.54 -12.42 -6.20
C ALA A 20 4.40 -12.26 -5.19
N VAL A 21 3.96 -11.02 -4.96
CA VAL A 21 2.86 -10.71 -4.05
C VAL A 21 1.54 -11.23 -4.60
N ARG A 22 1.30 -11.04 -5.90
CA ARG A 22 0.10 -11.55 -6.60
C ARG A 22 -0.03 -13.07 -6.46
N GLU A 23 1.03 -13.81 -6.76
CA GLU A 23 1.03 -15.27 -6.63
C GLU A 23 0.77 -15.72 -5.18
N PHE A 24 1.35 -15.02 -4.22
CA PHE A 24 1.11 -15.30 -2.81
C PHE A 24 -0.35 -15.04 -2.44
N VAL A 25 -0.94 -13.90 -2.81
CA VAL A 25 -2.35 -13.58 -2.55
C VAL A 25 -3.26 -14.64 -3.18
N ILE A 26 -3.02 -15.03 -4.44
CA ILE A 26 -3.80 -16.09 -5.11
C ILE A 26 -3.73 -17.39 -4.32
N SER A 27 -2.55 -17.77 -3.83
CA SER A 27 -2.39 -18.98 -3.01
C SER A 27 -3.28 -18.98 -1.76
N GLN A 28 -3.59 -17.79 -1.23
CA GLN A 28 -4.39 -17.62 -0.02
C GLN A 28 -5.91 -17.61 -0.29
N ILE A 29 -6.34 -17.20 -1.49
CA ILE A 29 -7.78 -16.94 -1.76
C ILE A 29 -8.41 -17.95 -2.75
N LYS A 30 -7.62 -18.69 -3.52
CA LYS A 30 -8.09 -19.54 -4.64
C LYS A 30 -9.18 -20.54 -4.27
N ASP A 31 -9.19 -21.02 -3.03
CA ASP A 31 -10.17 -22.01 -2.54
C ASP A 31 -11.38 -21.36 -1.84
N HIS A 32 -11.45 -20.01 -1.81
CA HIS A 32 -12.44 -19.24 -1.05
C HIS A 32 -13.32 -18.32 -1.90
N CYS A 33 -12.94 -18.07 -3.14
CA CYS A 33 -13.66 -17.18 -4.07
C CYS A 33 -13.35 -17.52 -5.53
N GLU A 34 -14.18 -17.06 -6.44
CA GLU A 34 -13.84 -16.99 -7.86
C GLU A 34 -12.91 -15.81 -8.10
N TYR A 35 -11.91 -15.94 -8.97
CA TYR A 35 -11.04 -14.81 -9.30
C TYR A 35 -10.59 -14.84 -10.76
N LYS A 36 -10.18 -13.68 -11.24
CA LYS A 36 -9.49 -13.50 -12.53
C LYS A 36 -8.35 -12.51 -12.38
N ILE A 37 -7.37 -12.61 -13.25
CA ILE A 37 -6.27 -11.65 -13.37
C ILE A 37 -6.47 -10.88 -14.66
N ASP A 38 -6.39 -9.56 -14.59
CA ASP A 38 -6.47 -8.70 -15.78
C ASP A 38 -5.09 -8.44 -16.41
N ASN A 39 -5.08 -7.67 -17.51
CA ASN A 39 -3.86 -7.38 -18.27
C ASN A 39 -2.83 -6.50 -17.53
N LEU A 40 -3.22 -5.79 -16.49
CA LEU A 40 -2.30 -5.05 -15.61
C LEU A 40 -1.80 -5.89 -14.45
N GLY A 41 -2.37 -7.09 -14.24
CA GLY A 41 -2.02 -7.97 -13.14
C GLY A 41 -2.88 -7.78 -11.88
N ASN A 42 -3.94 -6.99 -11.94
CA ASN A 42 -4.90 -6.91 -10.84
C ASN A 42 -5.57 -8.27 -10.62
N ILE A 43 -5.77 -8.65 -9.35
CA ILE A 43 -6.65 -9.78 -9.01
C ILE A 43 -8.04 -9.21 -8.77
N ILE A 44 -9.03 -9.65 -9.53
CA ILE A 44 -10.44 -9.31 -9.32
C ILE A 44 -11.16 -10.57 -8.84
N ALA A 45 -11.52 -10.59 -7.56
CA ALA A 45 -12.17 -11.71 -6.91
C ALA A 45 -13.67 -11.46 -6.68
N LEU A 46 -14.49 -12.49 -6.81
CA LEU A 46 -15.91 -12.50 -6.46
C LEU A 46 -16.13 -13.44 -5.29
N LYS A 47 -16.49 -12.89 -4.14
CA LYS A 47 -16.95 -13.65 -2.98
C LYS A 47 -18.45 -13.87 -3.07
N LYS A 48 -18.86 -15.12 -3.14
CA LYS A 48 -20.28 -15.49 -3.05
C LYS A 48 -20.76 -15.46 -1.61
N GLY A 49 -21.86 -14.76 -1.38
CA GLY A 49 -22.56 -14.70 -0.12
C GLY A 49 -23.80 -15.60 -0.08
N LYS A 50 -24.54 -15.52 1.01
CA LYS A 50 -25.82 -16.25 1.18
C LYS A 50 -26.97 -15.59 0.41
N LYS A 51 -26.85 -14.32 0.06
CA LYS A 51 -27.88 -13.51 -0.57
C LYS A 51 -27.30 -12.67 -1.72
N GLU A 52 -28.11 -12.46 -2.75
CA GLU A 52 -27.81 -11.51 -3.80
C GLU A 52 -27.82 -10.08 -3.24
N PRO A 53 -26.85 -9.24 -3.62
CA PRO A 53 -26.80 -7.86 -3.15
C PRO A 53 -27.76 -6.97 -3.95
N SER A 54 -28.33 -5.96 -3.29
CA SER A 54 -29.11 -4.89 -3.97
C SER A 54 -28.21 -3.85 -4.65
N LYS A 55 -26.95 -3.73 -4.18
CA LYS A 55 -25.90 -2.89 -4.77
C LYS A 55 -24.61 -3.70 -4.91
N LYS A 56 -23.98 -3.60 -6.07
CA LYS A 56 -22.68 -4.24 -6.32
C LYS A 56 -21.59 -3.47 -5.60
N VAL A 57 -20.96 -4.11 -4.62
CA VAL A 57 -19.89 -3.52 -3.79
C VAL A 57 -18.54 -4.02 -4.28
N LEU A 58 -17.60 -3.11 -4.46
CA LEU A 58 -16.18 -3.39 -4.66
C LEU A 58 -15.42 -2.98 -3.39
N ILE A 59 -14.56 -3.86 -2.88
CA ILE A 59 -13.56 -3.50 -1.88
C ILE A 59 -12.16 -3.63 -2.51
N ASP A 60 -11.32 -2.62 -2.33
CA ASP A 60 -10.02 -2.51 -3.02
C ASP A 60 -8.87 -2.28 -2.03
N ALA A 61 -7.72 -2.88 -2.32
CA ALA A 61 -6.43 -2.66 -1.67
C ALA A 61 -5.33 -2.87 -2.71
N HIS A 62 -4.16 -2.21 -2.56
CA HIS A 62 -3.12 -2.37 -3.57
C HIS A 62 -2.03 -3.37 -3.20
N LEU A 63 -1.46 -4.02 -4.24
CA LEU A 63 -0.40 -5.02 -4.13
C LEU A 63 0.98 -4.39 -4.04
N ASP A 64 1.17 -3.26 -4.70
CA ASP A 64 2.48 -2.66 -4.87
C ASP A 64 3.00 -1.94 -3.62
N GLU A 65 4.28 -1.68 -3.64
CA GLU A 65 5.00 -0.84 -2.68
C GLU A 65 5.94 0.09 -3.43
N VAL A 66 6.32 1.20 -2.82
CA VAL A 66 7.36 2.09 -3.33
C VAL A 66 8.70 1.37 -3.42
N GLY A 67 9.50 1.70 -4.44
CA GLY A 67 10.79 1.07 -4.66
C GLY A 67 11.72 1.89 -5.55
N LEU A 68 12.68 1.22 -6.14
CA LEU A 68 13.66 1.78 -7.04
C LEU A 68 13.70 0.96 -8.33
N ILE A 69 14.05 1.60 -9.45
CA ILE A 69 14.31 0.93 -10.73
C ILE A 69 15.71 1.28 -11.21
N ILE A 70 16.49 0.27 -11.60
CA ILE A 70 17.86 0.46 -12.11
C ILE A 70 17.78 1.08 -13.49
N THR A 71 18.46 2.22 -13.69
CA THR A 71 18.43 2.97 -14.94
C THR A 71 19.75 2.92 -15.71
N HIS A 72 20.89 2.69 -15.03
CA HIS A 72 22.20 2.61 -15.65
C HIS A 72 23.19 1.85 -14.78
N ILE A 73 24.16 1.19 -15.40
CA ILE A 73 25.29 0.51 -14.76
C ILE A 73 26.56 1.24 -15.17
N GLU A 74 27.25 1.84 -14.19
CA GLU A 74 28.49 2.59 -14.43
C GLU A 74 29.67 1.65 -14.70
N GLU A 75 30.72 2.14 -15.36
CA GLU A 75 31.96 1.39 -15.60
C GLU A 75 32.61 0.89 -14.30
N SER A 76 32.43 1.61 -13.22
CA SER A 76 32.89 1.26 -11.86
C SER A 76 32.07 0.18 -11.18
N GLY A 77 30.95 -0.26 -11.78
CA GLY A 77 30.03 -1.25 -11.21
C GLY A 77 28.91 -0.67 -10.33
N PHE A 78 28.92 0.64 -10.04
CA PHE A 78 27.81 1.28 -9.34
C PHE A 78 26.56 1.36 -10.21
N LEU A 79 25.37 1.27 -9.57
CA LEU A 79 24.09 1.30 -10.27
C LEU A 79 23.39 2.64 -10.05
N ARG A 80 22.96 3.28 -11.11
CA ARG A 80 22.06 4.42 -11.06
C ARG A 80 20.62 3.94 -11.03
N PHE A 81 19.77 4.65 -10.33
CA PHE A 81 18.36 4.31 -10.16
C PHE A 81 17.45 5.53 -10.22
N LYS A 82 16.16 5.29 -10.38
CA LYS A 82 15.09 6.24 -10.12
C LYS A 82 14.15 5.65 -9.07
N THR A 83 13.50 6.52 -8.30
CA THR A 83 12.43 6.12 -7.39
C THR A 83 11.18 5.71 -8.18
N VAL A 84 10.51 4.68 -7.72
CA VAL A 84 9.20 4.24 -8.17
C VAL A 84 8.24 4.51 -7.01
N GLY A 85 7.26 5.40 -7.24
CA GLY A 85 6.41 5.94 -6.17
C GLY A 85 7.07 7.08 -5.38
N GLY A 86 6.36 7.53 -4.35
CA GLY A 86 6.72 8.68 -3.54
C GLY A 86 7.69 8.35 -2.40
N ILE A 87 9.00 8.44 -2.60
CA ILE A 87 10.01 8.20 -1.57
C ILE A 87 10.74 9.50 -1.22
N ASP A 88 10.80 9.82 0.08
CA ASP A 88 11.69 10.87 0.56
C ASP A 88 13.15 10.39 0.49
N THR A 89 14.00 11.09 -0.25
CA THR A 89 15.42 10.74 -0.44
C THR A 89 16.22 10.74 0.86
N ALA A 90 15.78 11.47 1.88
CA ALA A 90 16.34 11.38 3.23
C ALA A 90 16.23 9.98 3.85
N ALA A 91 15.21 9.21 3.44
CA ALA A 91 15.00 7.84 3.91
C ALA A 91 15.89 6.81 3.19
N LEU A 92 16.54 7.17 2.08
CA LEU A 92 17.28 6.24 1.22
C LEU A 92 18.74 6.05 1.61
N MET A 93 19.42 7.10 2.04
CA MET A 93 20.87 7.07 2.26
C MET A 93 21.29 5.96 3.23
N PHE A 94 22.30 5.16 2.82
CA PHE A 94 22.88 4.06 3.56
C PHE A 94 21.90 2.90 3.88
N ARG A 95 20.75 2.85 3.22
CA ARG A 95 19.85 1.71 3.33
C ARG A 95 20.32 0.55 2.48
N ARG A 96 20.12 -0.65 3.01
CA ARG A 96 20.27 -1.87 2.24
C ARG A 96 19.06 -2.01 1.31
N VAL A 97 19.31 -2.46 0.11
CA VAL A 97 18.27 -2.78 -0.88
C VAL A 97 18.46 -4.20 -1.41
N MET A 98 17.37 -4.83 -1.78
CA MET A 98 17.33 -6.12 -2.46
C MET A 98 16.88 -5.89 -3.90
N ILE A 99 17.67 -6.32 -4.87
CA ILE A 99 17.37 -6.21 -6.29
C ILE A 99 16.86 -7.56 -6.78
N ASN A 100 15.66 -7.60 -7.36
CA ASN A 100 14.98 -8.80 -7.86
C ASN A 100 14.98 -9.97 -6.86
N GLY A 101 14.92 -9.71 -5.55
CA GLY A 101 14.95 -10.73 -4.51
C GLY A 101 16.25 -11.54 -4.42
N LYS A 102 17.34 -11.10 -5.08
CA LYS A 102 18.59 -11.90 -5.21
C LYS A 102 19.86 -11.13 -4.86
N THR A 103 20.02 -9.91 -5.37
CA THR A 103 21.26 -9.15 -5.24
C THR A 103 21.12 -8.08 -4.16
N LEU A 104 21.90 -8.23 -3.08
CA LEU A 104 21.94 -7.23 -2.01
C LEU A 104 22.83 -6.06 -2.41
N GLY A 105 22.35 -4.84 -2.17
CA GLY A 105 23.12 -3.62 -2.35
C GLY A 105 22.94 -2.64 -1.21
N VAL A 106 23.74 -1.58 -1.22
CA VAL A 106 23.65 -0.45 -0.27
C VAL A 106 23.55 0.83 -1.06
N ILE A 107 22.60 1.69 -0.70
CA ILE A 107 22.47 3.01 -1.31
C ILE A 107 23.59 3.91 -0.79
N GLY A 108 24.49 4.30 -1.69
CA GLY A 108 25.60 5.21 -1.44
C GLY A 108 25.28 6.64 -1.84
N GLY A 109 26.03 7.56 -1.31
CA GLY A 109 25.97 8.97 -1.65
C GLY A 109 27.25 9.70 -1.26
N LYS A 110 27.34 10.99 -1.54
CA LYS A 110 28.51 11.82 -1.23
C LYS A 110 28.80 11.79 0.28
N PRO A 111 30.03 11.40 0.69
CA PRO A 111 30.40 11.36 2.12
C PRO A 111 30.30 12.74 2.76
N VAL A 112 29.86 12.81 4.03
CA VAL A 112 29.58 14.07 4.74
C VAL A 112 30.78 15.03 4.77
N HIS A 113 32.01 14.52 4.87
CA HIS A 113 33.22 15.34 4.88
C HIS A 113 33.56 15.99 3.52
N LEU A 114 32.96 15.49 2.42
CA LEU A 114 33.08 16.07 1.08
C LEU A 114 31.91 16.99 0.73
N CYS A 115 30.86 17.05 1.57
CA CYS A 115 29.74 17.96 1.36
C CYS A 115 30.11 19.39 1.66
N GLU A 116 29.74 20.33 0.79
CA GLU A 116 30.03 21.76 0.91
C GLU A 116 28.78 22.59 1.19
N GLY A 117 28.92 23.71 1.93
CA GLY A 117 27.88 24.69 2.17
C GLY A 117 26.56 24.09 2.67
N ASP A 118 25.48 24.32 1.93
CA ASP A 118 24.12 23.88 2.29
C ASP A 118 23.79 22.42 1.93
N GLU A 119 24.70 21.69 1.24
CA GLU A 119 24.50 20.26 0.94
C GLU A 119 24.30 19.43 2.22
N ARG A 120 24.92 19.83 3.34
CA ARG A 120 24.77 19.15 4.64
C ARG A 120 23.41 19.35 5.30
N LYS A 121 22.65 20.34 4.86
CA LYS A 121 21.38 20.75 5.48
C LYS A 121 20.16 20.26 4.73
N LYS A 122 20.33 19.70 3.55
CA LYS A 122 19.24 19.24 2.67
C LYS A 122 19.35 17.74 2.44
N PRO A 123 18.21 17.03 2.24
CA PRO A 123 18.23 15.69 1.71
C PRO A 123 19.02 15.66 0.39
N PRO A 124 19.75 14.56 0.10
CA PRO A 124 20.44 14.43 -1.17
C PRO A 124 19.45 14.39 -2.32
N ASP A 125 19.85 14.89 -3.49
CA ASP A 125 19.11 14.67 -4.73
C ASP A 125 19.17 13.18 -5.07
N ALA A 126 18.05 12.58 -5.48
CA ALA A 126 17.99 11.18 -5.86
C ALA A 126 19.02 10.83 -6.96
N ASP A 127 19.25 11.74 -7.90
CA ASP A 127 20.20 11.56 -9.00
C ASP A 127 21.68 11.57 -8.54
N SER A 128 21.95 12.04 -7.32
CA SER A 128 23.29 11.97 -6.70
C SER A 128 23.56 10.68 -5.96
N LEU A 129 22.53 9.86 -5.76
CA LEU A 129 22.64 8.55 -5.09
C LEU A 129 22.93 7.45 -6.10
N TYR A 130 23.48 6.35 -5.61
CA TYR A 130 23.78 5.13 -6.37
C TYR A 130 23.62 3.90 -5.48
N ILE A 131 23.51 2.72 -6.10
CA ILE A 131 23.54 1.45 -5.36
C ILE A 131 24.91 0.80 -5.58
N ASP A 132 25.54 0.41 -4.48
CA ASP A 132 26.77 -0.37 -4.45
C ASP A 132 26.41 -1.82 -4.13
N ILE A 133 26.75 -2.74 -5.05
CA ILE A 133 26.56 -4.18 -4.92
C ILE A 133 27.86 -4.94 -4.68
N GLY A 134 28.95 -4.22 -4.39
CA GLY A 134 30.23 -4.80 -3.99
C GLY A 134 31.09 -5.32 -5.16
N VAL A 135 30.86 -4.86 -6.38
CA VAL A 135 31.66 -5.21 -7.59
C VAL A 135 32.50 -4.03 -8.05
N SER A 136 33.48 -4.30 -8.92
CA SER A 136 34.49 -3.30 -9.34
C SER A 136 34.41 -2.93 -10.81
N SER A 137 33.48 -3.52 -11.58
CA SER A 137 33.33 -3.25 -13.01
C SER A 137 31.89 -3.41 -13.48
N ALA A 138 31.59 -2.78 -14.62
CA ALA A 138 30.28 -2.91 -15.28
C ALA A 138 29.97 -4.37 -15.69
N ASP A 139 30.98 -5.12 -16.11
CA ASP A 139 30.77 -6.52 -16.54
C ASP A 139 30.42 -7.43 -15.36
N GLU A 140 31.06 -7.24 -14.20
CA GLU A 140 30.69 -7.93 -12.97
C GLU A 140 29.26 -7.55 -12.54
N ALA A 141 28.90 -6.27 -12.61
CA ALA A 141 27.56 -5.81 -12.26
C ALA A 141 26.49 -6.39 -13.20
N LYS A 142 26.73 -6.38 -14.54
CA LYS A 142 25.82 -6.94 -15.56
C LYS A 142 25.60 -8.45 -15.42
N ALA A 143 26.53 -9.17 -14.80
CA ALA A 143 26.34 -10.59 -14.48
C ALA A 143 25.32 -10.83 -13.36
N LEU A 144 25.02 -9.82 -12.54
CA LEU A 144 24.15 -9.91 -11.37
C LEU A 144 22.82 -9.18 -11.55
N VAL A 145 22.82 -8.05 -12.28
CA VAL A 145 21.67 -7.14 -12.41
C VAL A 145 21.58 -6.58 -13.83
N SER A 146 20.39 -6.15 -14.22
CA SER A 146 20.08 -5.53 -15.50
C SER A 146 19.45 -4.15 -15.33
N VAL A 147 19.57 -3.31 -16.33
CA VAL A 147 18.76 -2.08 -16.42
C VAL A 147 17.28 -2.49 -16.54
N GLY A 148 16.43 -1.83 -15.76
CA GLY A 148 15.02 -2.17 -15.63
C GLY A 148 14.70 -3.09 -14.43
N ASP A 149 15.70 -3.66 -13.76
CA ASP A 149 15.48 -4.42 -12.54
C ASP A 149 14.97 -3.53 -11.41
N CYS A 150 14.01 -4.05 -10.63
CA CYS A 150 13.47 -3.36 -9.48
C CYS A 150 14.26 -3.68 -8.20
N ALA A 151 14.29 -2.72 -7.28
CA ALA A 151 14.90 -2.89 -5.97
C ALA A 151 14.00 -2.32 -4.88
N VAL A 152 13.92 -3.02 -3.75
CA VAL A 152 13.16 -2.62 -2.57
C VAL A 152 14.09 -2.41 -1.38
N MET A 153 13.70 -1.54 -0.46
CA MET A 153 14.42 -1.35 0.80
C MET A 153 14.31 -2.62 1.66
N CYS A 154 15.44 -3.13 2.14
CA CYS A 154 15.45 -4.26 3.08
C CYS A 154 14.86 -3.83 4.43
N SER A 155 14.04 -4.70 4.99
CA SER A 155 13.42 -4.51 6.31
C SER A 155 13.31 -5.86 7.03
N ASP A 156 13.37 -5.79 8.36
CA ASP A 156 12.99 -6.92 9.21
C ASP A 156 11.49 -6.81 9.55
N PHE A 157 10.87 -7.96 9.85
CA PHE A 157 9.53 -7.98 10.43
C PHE A 157 9.64 -8.14 11.94
N ILE A 158 9.28 -7.10 12.68
CA ILE A 158 9.36 -7.07 14.15
C ILE A 158 7.95 -6.90 14.71
N SER A 159 7.55 -7.80 15.62
CA SER A 159 6.30 -7.72 16.37
C SER A 159 6.62 -7.48 17.85
N CYS A 160 5.99 -6.47 18.44
CA CYS A 160 6.11 -6.12 19.85
C CYS A 160 4.74 -5.77 20.42
N GLY A 161 4.15 -6.70 21.17
CA GLY A 161 2.75 -6.59 21.59
C GLY A 161 1.82 -6.49 20.38
N ASP A 162 0.99 -5.45 20.36
CA ASP A 162 0.07 -5.19 19.23
C ASP A 162 0.74 -4.42 18.06
N LYS A 163 2.00 -3.97 18.24
CA LYS A 163 2.70 -3.21 17.21
C LYS A 163 3.50 -4.11 16.26
N VAL A 164 3.46 -3.75 14.99
CA VAL A 164 4.27 -4.37 13.93
C VAL A 164 5.11 -3.28 13.29
N LEU A 165 6.40 -3.58 13.08
CA LEU A 165 7.36 -2.74 12.37
C LEU A 165 7.91 -3.54 11.20
N THR A 166 7.78 -3.00 9.98
CA THR A 166 8.29 -3.59 8.73
C THR A 166 8.13 -2.62 7.56
N LYS A 167 8.63 -2.99 6.35
CA LYS A 167 8.31 -2.29 5.10
C LYS A 167 6.89 -2.59 4.62
N ALA A 168 6.42 -1.84 3.63
CA ALA A 168 5.23 -2.14 2.82
C ALA A 168 3.92 -2.36 3.63
N LEU A 169 3.80 -1.81 4.86
CA LEU A 169 2.51 -1.83 5.56
C LEU A 169 1.42 -1.12 4.75
N ASP A 170 1.79 -0.10 4.03
CA ASP A 170 1.11 0.51 2.91
C ASP A 170 1.43 -0.29 1.63
N ASP A 171 0.52 -1.12 1.04
CA ASP A 171 -0.81 -1.45 1.59
C ASP A 171 -0.98 -2.97 1.82
N ARG A 172 0.06 -3.63 2.34
CA ARG A 172 -0.04 -5.07 2.69
C ARG A 172 -1.02 -5.30 3.85
N VAL A 173 -1.33 -4.25 4.65
CA VAL A 173 -2.39 -4.33 5.67
C VAL A 173 -3.77 -4.41 5.04
N GLY A 174 -4.02 -3.68 3.95
CA GLY A 174 -5.25 -3.80 3.17
C GLY A 174 -5.35 -5.14 2.47
N CYS A 175 -4.27 -5.62 1.85
CA CYS A 175 -4.21 -6.98 1.30
C CYS A 175 -4.55 -8.05 2.35
N LEU A 176 -4.00 -7.93 3.57
CA LEU A 176 -4.33 -8.82 4.68
C LEU A 176 -5.81 -8.81 5.03
N VAL A 177 -6.41 -7.62 5.10
CA VAL A 177 -7.85 -7.45 5.40
C VAL A 177 -8.70 -8.09 4.30
N LEU A 178 -8.39 -7.86 3.03
CA LEU A 178 -9.12 -8.46 1.92
C LEU A 178 -9.02 -9.99 1.93
N ILE A 179 -7.84 -10.55 2.15
CA ILE A 179 -7.64 -12.00 2.28
C ILE A 179 -8.49 -12.57 3.41
N ASP A 180 -8.51 -11.91 4.56
CA ASP A 180 -9.28 -12.36 5.74
C ASP A 180 -10.79 -12.32 5.47
N LEU A 181 -11.29 -11.25 4.82
CA LEU A 181 -12.70 -11.13 4.42
C LEU A 181 -13.11 -12.19 3.40
N LEU A 182 -12.27 -12.48 2.41
CA LEU A 182 -12.54 -13.50 1.40
C LEU A 182 -12.55 -14.92 1.99
N LYS A 183 -11.81 -15.18 3.06
CA LYS A 183 -11.81 -16.47 3.78
C LYS A 183 -13.00 -16.67 4.71
N GLN A 184 -13.70 -15.60 5.09
CA GLN A 184 -14.88 -15.67 5.94
C GLN A 184 -16.15 -15.96 5.13
N ASP A 185 -17.21 -16.43 5.81
CA ASP A 185 -18.55 -16.46 5.23
C ASP A 185 -19.07 -15.04 5.02
N ALA A 186 -19.71 -14.81 3.88
CA ALA A 186 -20.32 -13.53 3.53
C ALA A 186 -21.85 -13.63 3.54
N GLU A 187 -22.52 -12.57 3.96
CA GLU A 187 -23.98 -12.47 3.89
C GLU A 187 -24.45 -12.13 2.47
N TYR A 188 -23.72 -11.26 1.77
CA TYR A 188 -23.98 -10.83 0.40
C TYR A 188 -22.78 -11.07 -0.50
N ASP A 189 -23.02 -11.24 -1.80
CA ASP A 189 -21.95 -11.23 -2.80
C ASP A 189 -21.23 -9.88 -2.76
N PHE A 190 -19.90 -9.89 -2.90
CA PHE A 190 -19.09 -8.68 -3.10
C PHE A 190 -17.87 -8.98 -3.96
N TYR A 191 -17.35 -7.95 -4.60
CA TYR A 191 -16.11 -8.00 -5.34
C TYR A 191 -14.95 -7.47 -4.47
N ALA A 192 -13.79 -8.11 -4.61
CA ALA A 192 -12.54 -7.60 -4.04
C ALA A 192 -11.52 -7.42 -5.17
N SER A 193 -10.82 -6.29 -5.21
CA SER A 193 -9.67 -6.10 -6.08
C SER A 193 -8.39 -5.93 -5.29
N PHE A 194 -7.37 -6.69 -5.68
CA PHE A 194 -6.00 -6.43 -5.28
C PHE A 194 -5.34 -5.75 -6.47
N SER A 195 -5.23 -4.45 -6.41
CA SER A 195 -4.84 -3.61 -7.54
C SER A 195 -3.33 -3.41 -7.60
N THR A 196 -2.83 -3.18 -8.81
CA THR A 196 -1.41 -2.93 -9.10
C THR A 196 -1.17 -1.44 -9.34
N GLN A 197 0.07 -0.99 -9.20
CA GLN A 197 0.53 0.33 -9.63
C GLN A 197 -0.27 1.50 -9.02
N GLU A 198 -0.64 1.38 -7.74
CA GLU A 198 -1.27 2.47 -6.98
C GLU A 198 -0.30 3.62 -6.83
N GLU A 199 0.91 3.35 -6.36
CA GLU A 199 1.99 4.27 -5.98
C GLU A 199 2.52 5.13 -7.15
N VAL A 200 2.16 4.75 -8.38
CA VAL A 200 2.55 5.46 -9.60
C VAL A 200 1.34 6.05 -10.35
N GLY A 201 0.21 6.19 -9.66
CA GLY A 201 -0.96 6.92 -10.16
C GLY A 201 -2.25 6.13 -10.28
N LEU A 202 -2.57 5.26 -9.32
CA LEU A 202 -3.88 4.59 -9.14
C LEU A 202 -4.31 3.75 -10.36
N ARG A 203 -3.33 3.17 -11.09
CA ARG A 203 -3.56 2.65 -12.46
C ARG A 203 -4.39 1.39 -12.47
N GLY A 204 -4.06 0.43 -11.60
CA GLY A 204 -4.74 -0.85 -11.51
C GLY A 204 -6.20 -0.70 -11.08
N ALA A 205 -6.44 0.10 -10.05
CA ALA A 205 -7.78 0.35 -9.52
C ALA A 205 -8.74 0.95 -10.56
N LYS A 206 -8.22 1.81 -11.44
CA LYS A 206 -8.99 2.36 -12.56
C LYS A 206 -9.51 1.27 -13.49
N VAL A 207 -8.68 0.28 -13.81
CA VAL A 207 -9.03 -0.85 -14.70
C VAL A 207 -9.96 -1.82 -13.97
N ALA A 208 -9.68 -2.14 -12.72
CA ALA A 208 -10.50 -3.02 -11.90
C ALA A 208 -11.93 -2.48 -11.73
N ALA A 209 -12.08 -1.20 -11.37
CA ALA A 209 -13.39 -0.56 -11.23
C ALA A 209 -14.15 -0.50 -12.56
N PHE A 210 -13.46 -0.24 -13.67
CA PHE A 210 -14.09 -0.27 -14.99
C PHE A 210 -14.62 -1.66 -15.35
N ALA A 211 -13.89 -2.71 -15.00
CA ALA A 211 -14.27 -4.11 -15.31
C ALA A 211 -15.35 -4.66 -14.39
N VAL A 212 -15.40 -4.21 -13.12
CA VAL A 212 -16.41 -4.65 -12.14
C VAL A 212 -17.70 -3.89 -12.29
N GLU A 213 -17.66 -2.60 -12.64
CA GLU A 213 -18.83 -1.70 -12.68
C GLU A 213 -19.60 -1.68 -11.34
N PRO A 214 -18.94 -1.30 -10.23
CA PRO A 214 -19.59 -1.30 -8.93
C PRO A 214 -20.52 -0.10 -8.73
N ASP A 215 -21.59 -0.26 -7.94
CA ASP A 215 -22.44 0.82 -7.48
C ASP A 215 -21.78 1.61 -6.34
N ALA A 216 -20.96 0.92 -5.54
CA ALA A 216 -20.25 1.47 -4.41
C ALA A 216 -18.87 0.82 -4.23
N ALA A 217 -17.93 1.56 -3.67
CA ALA A 217 -16.61 1.01 -3.34
C ALA A 217 -16.13 1.40 -1.94
N ILE A 218 -15.42 0.47 -1.33
CA ILE A 218 -14.66 0.64 -0.10
C ILE A 218 -13.20 0.50 -0.47
N VAL A 219 -12.37 1.48 -0.15
CA VAL A 219 -10.92 1.42 -0.39
C VAL A 219 -10.23 1.29 0.95
N ILE A 220 -9.40 0.25 1.08
CA ILE A 220 -8.51 0.07 2.22
C ILE A 220 -7.13 0.55 1.82
N ASP A 221 -6.42 1.18 2.78
CA ASP A 221 -5.10 1.74 2.53
C ASP A 221 -4.35 1.98 3.84
N GLY A 222 -3.03 2.09 3.80
CA GLY A 222 -2.23 2.65 4.88
C GLY A 222 -2.34 4.17 4.87
N THR A 223 -2.44 4.84 6.03
CA THR A 223 -2.43 6.30 6.08
C THR A 223 -1.47 6.84 7.12
N THR A 224 -0.79 7.96 6.81
CA THR A 224 0.14 8.60 7.74
C THR A 224 -0.56 9.01 9.04
N ALA A 225 -0.15 8.44 10.17
CA ALA A 225 -0.70 8.78 11.47
C ALA A 225 -0.29 10.17 11.94
N ALA A 226 0.99 10.53 11.79
CA ALA A 226 1.62 11.75 12.29
C ALA A 226 1.52 11.93 13.83
N ASP A 227 1.17 10.90 14.58
CA ASP A 227 1.14 10.86 16.04
C ASP A 227 2.53 10.54 16.62
N VAL A 228 3.51 11.35 16.22
CA VAL A 228 4.93 11.20 16.55
C VAL A 228 5.43 12.32 17.44
N ALA A 229 6.61 12.13 18.06
CA ALA A 229 7.21 13.12 18.93
C ALA A 229 7.39 14.48 18.22
N GLY A 230 7.06 15.55 18.90
CA GLY A 230 7.18 16.92 18.37
C GLY A 230 6.01 17.40 17.51
N VAL A 231 5.04 16.55 17.20
CA VAL A 231 3.82 16.94 16.44
C VAL A 231 2.69 17.27 17.40
N ALA A 232 2.21 18.53 17.38
CA ALA A 232 1.06 18.94 18.18
C ALA A 232 -0.20 18.15 17.79
N ALA A 233 -1.04 17.83 18.77
CA ALA A 233 -2.25 17.00 18.57
C ALA A 233 -3.15 17.51 17.43
N ALA A 234 -3.30 18.83 17.28
CA ALA A 234 -4.11 19.43 16.22
C ALA A 234 -3.53 19.28 14.80
N LYS A 235 -2.26 18.82 14.67
CA LYS A 235 -1.59 18.56 13.40
C LYS A 235 -1.46 17.06 13.11
N GLN A 236 -1.86 16.20 14.03
CA GLN A 236 -1.88 14.76 13.82
C GLN A 236 -3.03 14.39 12.87
N VAL A 237 -2.72 13.61 11.85
CA VAL A 237 -3.70 13.18 10.83
C VAL A 237 -4.69 12.19 11.44
N CYS A 238 -4.16 11.23 12.18
CA CYS A 238 -4.87 10.21 12.96
C CYS A 238 -3.90 9.63 14.00
N ARG A 239 -4.37 8.67 14.80
CA ARG A 239 -3.58 8.06 15.88
C ARG A 239 -3.64 6.54 15.83
N GLN A 240 -2.51 5.91 16.06
CA GLN A 240 -2.46 4.45 16.25
C GLN A 240 -3.13 4.03 17.55
N GLY A 241 -3.86 2.91 17.49
CA GLY A 241 -4.61 2.37 18.62
C GLY A 241 -6.00 3.00 18.80
N GLU A 242 -6.39 3.96 17.94
CA GLU A 242 -7.70 4.61 17.97
C GLU A 242 -8.69 4.07 16.92
N GLY A 243 -8.37 2.92 16.29
CA GLY A 243 -9.23 2.23 15.36
C GLY A 243 -9.10 2.68 13.92
N ALA A 244 -10.04 2.24 13.08
CA ALA A 244 -10.08 2.52 11.67
C ALA A 244 -10.14 4.02 11.37
N VAL A 245 -9.39 4.50 10.38
CA VAL A 245 -9.41 5.89 9.94
C VAL A 245 -10.37 6.04 8.78
N VAL A 246 -11.41 6.88 8.95
CA VAL A 246 -12.40 7.16 7.92
C VAL A 246 -12.13 8.52 7.30
N SER A 247 -11.95 8.56 5.98
CA SER A 247 -11.67 9.80 5.24
C SER A 247 -12.96 10.47 4.77
N PHE A 248 -13.06 11.81 4.98
CA PHE A 248 -14.14 12.62 4.41
C PHE A 248 -13.71 13.30 3.11
N MET A 249 -12.42 13.56 2.97
CA MET A 249 -11.79 14.14 1.79
C MET A 249 -10.28 13.89 1.82
N ASP A 250 -9.65 13.75 0.66
CA ASP A 250 -8.21 13.78 0.47
C ASP A 250 -7.82 14.66 -0.73
N GLY A 251 -6.60 14.55 -1.24
CA GLY A 251 -6.11 15.37 -2.36
C GLY A 251 -6.77 15.07 -3.70
N VAL A 252 -7.42 13.91 -3.86
CA VAL A 252 -7.96 13.43 -5.14
C VAL A 252 -9.42 12.97 -5.06
N THR A 253 -9.98 12.82 -3.84
CA THR A 253 -11.34 12.29 -3.63
C THR A 253 -12.12 13.11 -2.62
N SER A 254 -13.37 13.42 -2.94
CA SER A 254 -14.39 13.83 -1.98
C SER A 254 -15.32 12.64 -1.74
N TYR A 255 -15.25 12.08 -0.54
CA TYR A 255 -15.95 10.83 -0.20
C TYR A 255 -17.44 11.02 0.02
N ASP A 256 -18.22 9.94 -0.15
CA ASP A 256 -19.65 9.95 0.11
C ASP A 256 -19.95 10.21 1.58
N ARG A 257 -20.73 11.24 1.86
CA ARG A 257 -21.00 11.71 3.22
C ARG A 257 -21.87 10.76 4.02
N GLU A 258 -22.77 10.05 3.38
CA GLU A 258 -23.62 9.06 4.04
C GLU A 258 -22.77 7.86 4.49
N TYR A 259 -21.89 7.35 3.61
CA TYR A 259 -20.98 6.26 3.94
C TYR A 259 -19.97 6.65 5.02
N TYR A 260 -19.42 7.86 4.95
CA TYR A 260 -18.54 8.40 5.97
C TYR A 260 -19.21 8.44 7.35
N ASN A 261 -20.45 8.99 7.41
CA ASN A 261 -21.21 9.07 8.66
C ASN A 261 -21.59 7.68 9.19
N ALA A 262 -22.02 6.78 8.31
CA ALA A 262 -22.36 5.40 8.67
C ALA A 262 -21.17 4.65 9.26
N ALA A 263 -19.98 4.80 8.66
CA ALA A 263 -18.75 4.19 9.15
C ALA A 263 -18.40 4.68 10.57
N LEU A 264 -18.43 5.99 10.81
CA LEU A 264 -18.14 6.55 12.14
C LEU A 264 -19.19 6.21 13.21
N ASN A 265 -20.44 5.99 12.82
CA ASN A 265 -21.54 5.67 13.74
C ASN A 265 -21.84 4.15 13.80
N SER A 266 -20.99 3.31 13.26
CA SER A 266 -21.18 1.85 13.20
C SER A 266 -21.12 1.13 14.54
N GLY A 267 -20.59 1.79 15.59
CA GLY A 267 -20.26 1.17 16.88
C GLY A 267 -18.90 0.45 16.90
N ILE A 268 -18.22 0.33 15.76
CA ILE A 268 -16.85 -0.18 15.65
C ILE A 268 -15.88 0.98 15.89
N LYS A 269 -14.76 0.71 16.58
CA LYS A 269 -13.79 1.76 16.90
C LYS A 269 -13.23 2.40 15.64
N ALA A 270 -13.54 3.67 15.44
CA ALA A 270 -13.13 4.44 14.26
C ALA A 270 -12.86 5.91 14.62
N GLN A 271 -12.05 6.55 13.78
CA GLN A 271 -11.68 7.96 13.89
C GLN A 271 -11.74 8.64 12.53
N SER A 272 -11.96 9.96 12.51
CA SER A 272 -11.91 10.75 11.28
C SER A 272 -10.46 11.06 10.90
N LYS A 273 -10.13 11.02 9.60
CA LYS A 273 -8.88 11.56 9.07
C LYS A 273 -8.91 13.10 9.17
N CYS A 274 -7.98 13.69 9.94
CA CYS A 274 -7.99 15.13 10.21
C CYS A 274 -7.18 15.98 9.21
N ALA A 275 -6.76 15.42 8.07
CA ALA A 275 -6.01 16.13 7.05
C ALA A 275 -6.56 15.85 5.65
N VAL A 276 -6.60 16.89 4.82
CA VAL A 276 -6.93 16.80 3.39
C VAL A 276 -5.61 16.75 2.63
N ALA A 277 -5.00 15.58 2.56
CA ALA A 277 -3.71 15.36 1.91
C ALA A 277 -3.56 13.92 1.45
N GLY A 278 -2.65 13.68 0.49
CA GLY A 278 -2.43 12.39 -0.14
C GLY A 278 -3.60 12.01 -1.07
N GLY A 279 -3.65 10.75 -1.42
CA GLY A 279 -4.72 10.15 -2.22
C GLY A 279 -4.62 8.64 -2.06
N ASN A 280 -5.58 7.91 -2.61
CA ASN A 280 -5.58 6.46 -2.71
C ASN A 280 -6.42 6.03 -3.90
N ASN A 281 -6.60 4.74 -4.09
CA ASN A 281 -7.33 4.16 -5.21
C ASN A 281 -8.78 4.67 -5.38
N ALA A 282 -9.41 5.24 -4.34
CA ALA A 282 -10.72 5.86 -4.48
C ALA A 282 -10.70 7.00 -5.51
N GLY A 283 -9.57 7.70 -5.67
CA GLY A 283 -9.40 8.76 -6.67
C GLY A 283 -9.63 8.30 -8.12
N ALA A 284 -9.30 7.05 -8.43
CA ALA A 284 -9.56 6.46 -9.73
C ALA A 284 -10.94 5.76 -9.78
N ILE A 285 -11.31 5.08 -8.70
CA ILE A 285 -12.56 4.29 -8.64
C ILE A 285 -13.78 5.18 -8.71
N HIS A 286 -13.85 6.30 -7.95
CA HIS A 286 -15.03 7.16 -7.91
C HIS A 286 -15.35 7.83 -9.25
N LEU A 287 -14.37 7.95 -10.14
CA LEU A 287 -14.52 8.49 -11.49
C LEU A 287 -14.86 7.44 -12.55
N SER A 288 -14.97 6.16 -12.16
CA SER A 288 -15.24 5.07 -13.10
C SER A 288 -16.67 5.15 -13.63
N ARG A 289 -16.84 4.97 -14.96
CA ARG A 289 -18.14 4.93 -15.65
C ARG A 289 -18.98 6.19 -15.37
N GLY A 290 -20.15 6.02 -14.76
CA GLY A 290 -21.09 7.09 -14.36
C GLY A 290 -20.81 7.69 -12.99
N GLY A 291 -19.72 7.30 -12.35
CA GLY A 291 -19.36 7.65 -10.97
C GLY A 291 -19.74 6.54 -9.98
N VAL A 292 -18.88 6.33 -8.98
CA VAL A 292 -19.03 5.31 -7.94
C VAL A 292 -19.00 5.98 -6.57
N ARG A 293 -19.99 5.73 -5.73
CA ARG A 293 -19.99 6.20 -4.34
C ARG A 293 -18.87 5.50 -3.56
N THR A 294 -17.97 6.24 -2.90
CA THR A 294 -16.79 5.68 -2.26
C THR A 294 -16.63 6.08 -0.81
N VAL A 295 -16.02 5.20 -0.01
CA VAL A 295 -15.47 5.47 1.31
C VAL A 295 -14.08 4.87 1.41
N ALA A 296 -13.13 5.56 2.09
CA ALA A 296 -11.83 5.01 2.42
C ALA A 296 -11.77 4.70 3.92
N LEU A 297 -11.30 3.49 4.23
CA LEU A 297 -11.10 2.95 5.56
C LEU A 297 -9.62 2.60 5.71
N SER A 298 -8.84 3.45 6.38
CA SER A 298 -7.39 3.28 6.40
C SER A 298 -6.87 2.78 7.75
N VAL A 299 -5.73 2.08 7.69
CA VAL A 299 -4.95 1.71 8.88
C VAL A 299 -3.97 2.84 9.19
N PRO A 300 -3.98 3.41 10.42
CA PRO A 300 -3.01 4.43 10.79
C PRO A 300 -1.60 3.83 10.89
N CYS A 301 -0.70 4.28 10.01
CA CYS A 301 0.68 3.86 9.96
C CYS A 301 1.62 5.04 10.20
N ARG A 302 2.75 4.81 10.89
CA ARG A 302 3.85 5.77 10.97
C ARG A 302 4.90 5.40 9.94
N TYR A 303 5.59 6.41 9.42
CA TYR A 303 6.77 6.24 8.57
C TYR A 303 6.49 5.43 7.29
N ILE A 304 5.31 5.58 6.69
CA ILE A 304 5.00 4.95 5.38
C ILE A 304 6.02 5.39 4.32
N HIS A 305 6.16 4.63 3.25
CA HIS A 305 7.15 4.84 2.18
C HIS A 305 8.62 4.81 2.65
N THR A 306 8.87 4.07 3.74
CA THR A 306 10.23 3.82 4.25
C THR A 306 10.44 2.33 4.54
N ALA A 307 11.70 1.96 4.81
CA ALA A 307 12.03 0.59 5.22
C ALA A 307 11.39 0.15 6.56
N ASN A 308 10.83 1.07 7.35
CA ASN A 308 10.47 0.82 8.75
C ASN A 308 9.13 1.48 9.13
N SER A 309 8.08 1.16 8.43
CA SER A 309 6.71 1.57 8.81
C SER A 309 6.27 0.86 10.09
N VAL A 310 5.35 1.49 10.84
CA VAL A 310 4.79 0.92 12.08
C VAL A 310 3.28 1.01 12.03
N CYS A 311 2.57 -0.08 12.37
CA CYS A 311 1.13 -0.09 12.58
C CYS A 311 0.75 -0.77 13.89
N ASP A 312 -0.52 -0.67 14.26
CA ASP A 312 -1.14 -1.38 15.38
C ASP A 312 -2.13 -2.41 14.85
N MET A 313 -1.97 -3.67 15.21
CA MET A 313 -2.84 -4.75 14.74
C MET A 313 -4.29 -4.62 15.22
N ARG A 314 -4.54 -3.87 16.29
CA ARG A 314 -5.91 -3.57 16.74
C ARG A 314 -6.62 -2.65 15.75
N ASP A 315 -5.90 -1.73 15.11
CA ASP A 315 -6.45 -0.86 14.08
C ASP A 315 -6.72 -1.66 12.79
N VAL A 316 -5.84 -2.61 12.44
CA VAL A 316 -6.07 -3.53 11.30
C VAL A 316 -7.34 -4.35 11.51
N ILE A 317 -7.56 -4.87 12.73
CA ILE A 317 -8.77 -5.60 13.08
C ILE A 317 -10.00 -4.68 13.00
N ALA A 318 -9.90 -3.45 13.48
CA ALA A 318 -10.98 -2.48 13.39
C ALA A 318 -11.34 -2.13 11.94
N VAL A 319 -10.34 -1.96 11.05
CA VAL A 319 -10.57 -1.76 9.60
C VAL A 319 -11.27 -2.96 8.99
N ARG A 320 -10.84 -4.20 9.30
CA ARG A 320 -11.50 -5.42 8.83
C ARG A 320 -12.98 -5.47 9.25
N ASP A 321 -13.26 -5.26 10.53
CA ASP A 321 -14.61 -5.37 11.08
C ASP A 321 -15.51 -4.27 10.51
N LEU A 322 -14.98 -3.05 10.38
CA LEU A 322 -15.70 -1.93 9.77
C LEU A 322 -15.95 -2.17 8.27
N SER A 323 -14.99 -2.71 7.54
CA SER A 323 -15.16 -3.08 6.13
C SER A 323 -16.26 -4.12 5.95
N LYS A 324 -16.27 -5.18 6.77
CA LYS A 324 -17.33 -6.19 6.76
C LYS A 324 -18.70 -5.57 7.00
N HIS A 325 -18.81 -4.74 8.05
CA HIS A 325 -20.05 -4.03 8.37
C HIS A 325 -20.51 -3.16 7.20
N MET A 326 -19.63 -2.36 6.61
CA MET A 326 -19.97 -1.47 5.50
C MET A 326 -20.39 -2.24 4.24
N ILE A 327 -19.71 -3.36 3.91
CA ILE A 327 -20.13 -4.24 2.81
C ILE A 327 -21.59 -4.68 3.02
N GLU A 328 -21.94 -5.16 4.21
CA GLU A 328 -23.29 -5.64 4.53
C GLU A 328 -24.34 -4.51 4.46
N GLN A 329 -24.03 -3.33 4.99
CA GLN A 329 -24.97 -2.17 4.95
C GLN A 329 -25.22 -1.70 3.52
N ILE A 330 -24.19 -1.58 2.71
CA ILE A 330 -24.28 -1.13 1.32
C ILE A 330 -24.96 -2.20 0.45
N ALA A 331 -24.49 -3.47 0.54
CA ALA A 331 -25.03 -4.55 -0.28
C ALA A 331 -26.51 -4.85 0.02
N SER A 332 -26.95 -4.65 1.27
CA SER A 332 -28.38 -4.79 1.63
C SER A 332 -29.28 -3.65 1.13
N GLY A 333 -28.70 -2.55 0.65
CA GLY A 333 -29.44 -1.35 0.24
C GLY A 333 -29.91 -0.46 1.39
N LYS A 334 -29.36 -0.64 2.59
CA LYS A 334 -29.62 0.25 3.74
C LYS A 334 -28.86 1.57 3.63
N LEU A 335 -27.76 1.58 2.85
CA LEU A 335 -26.93 2.75 2.54
C LEU A 335 -26.87 3.00 1.04
#